data_e78fbaea7d2414e4b27e3826963f40cc
#
_entry.id   e78fbaea7d2414e4b27e3826963f40cc
#
_cell.length_a   1.000
_cell.length_b   1.000
_cell.length_c   1.000
_cell.angle_alpha   90.00
_cell.angle_beta   90.00
_cell.angle_gamma   90.00
#
_symmetry.space_group_name_H-M   'P 1'
#
loop_
_entity.id
_entity.type
_entity.pdbx_description
1 polymer ?
#
loop_
_entity_poly.entity_id
_entity_poly.type
_entity_poly.pdbx_seq_one_letter_code
_entity_poly.pdbx_strand_id
1 'polypeptide(L)'
;MSHSSAHKVAFIFDCDGTLVNSTPVWAYAQPELLHRHGVDVTVDDFAQFEHLSLEDECQAYHDTWGIGANGEELYRELSDILIDGYSKVPPREGLLAFLEQAKAAGIAMCVATSTPAELVKSALAGAGIDAYMEFVTTTGEAGRSKQFPDVYELALRRLEERHGHKFERAWVFEDAVFGLKSSGTAGFKRVGIYDPHGRMKRDDVRANCDIFIDSYEKLDLARLLSFEG
;
A
#
# COMPACT_ATOMS: atom_id res chain seq x y z
N MET A 1 16.63 -17.50 19.53
CA MET A 1 16.91 -16.12 19.04
C MET A 1 16.35 -15.17 20.06
N SER A 2 17.12 -14.18 20.54
CA SER A 2 16.68 -13.34 21.67
C SER A 2 15.54 -12.42 21.24
N HIS A 3 14.49 -12.31 22.06
CA HIS A 3 13.37 -11.35 21.87
C HIS A 3 13.83 -9.89 21.71
N SER A 4 15.08 -9.58 22.02
CA SER A 4 15.67 -8.23 21.97
C SER A 4 15.88 -7.66 20.55
N SER A 5 15.98 -8.48 19.49
CA SER A 5 16.27 -7.95 18.14
C SER A 5 15.01 -7.57 17.36
N ALA A 6 13.87 -8.18 17.63
CA ALA A 6 12.62 -7.94 16.91
C ALA A 6 12.03 -6.55 17.23
N HIS A 7 12.12 -6.09 18.49
CA HIS A 7 11.66 -4.75 18.90
C HIS A 7 12.39 -3.58 18.23
N LYS A 8 13.44 -3.86 17.46
CA LYS A 8 14.23 -2.86 16.74
C LYS A 8 13.92 -2.83 15.25
N VAL A 9 12.93 -3.59 14.82
CA VAL A 9 12.50 -3.69 13.42
C VAL A 9 11.07 -3.21 13.29
N ALA A 10 10.80 -2.39 12.27
CA ALA A 10 9.48 -1.91 11.91
C ALA A 10 9.07 -2.45 10.54
N PHE A 11 7.78 -2.75 10.37
CA PHE A 11 7.18 -3.10 9.09
C PHE A 11 6.17 -2.03 8.68
N ILE A 12 6.34 -1.52 7.47
CA ILE A 12 5.48 -0.51 6.86
C ILE A 12 4.90 -1.15 5.60
N PHE A 13 3.59 -1.33 5.59
CA PHE A 13 2.91 -2.00 4.49
C PHE A 13 2.19 -0.98 3.60
N ASP A 14 2.29 -1.13 2.31
CA ASP A 14 1.24 -0.66 1.44
C ASP A 14 -0.04 -1.47 1.66
N CYS A 15 -1.19 -0.98 1.18
CA CYS A 15 -2.48 -1.64 1.34
C CYS A 15 -2.86 -2.47 0.11
N ASP A 16 -3.02 -1.78 -1.02
CA ASP A 16 -3.64 -2.30 -2.24
C ASP A 16 -2.67 -3.21 -3.01
N GLY A 17 -3.05 -4.45 -3.29
CA GLY A 17 -2.13 -5.42 -3.91
C GLY A 17 -1.07 -5.99 -2.94
N THR A 18 -0.90 -5.37 -1.79
CA THR A 18 0.09 -5.74 -0.76
C THR A 18 -0.53 -6.45 0.43
N LEU A 19 -1.40 -5.80 1.20
CA LEU A 19 -2.13 -6.41 2.31
C LEU A 19 -3.41 -7.10 1.84
N VAL A 20 -4.14 -6.48 0.93
CA VAL A 20 -5.43 -6.95 0.43
C VAL A 20 -5.44 -7.09 -1.09
N ASN A 21 -6.27 -8.00 -1.59
CA ASN A 21 -6.47 -8.21 -3.01
C ASN A 21 -7.57 -7.27 -3.54
N SER A 22 -7.29 -5.97 -3.57
CA SER A 22 -8.22 -4.91 -3.97
C SER A 22 -8.18 -4.57 -5.46
N THR A 23 -7.19 -5.04 -6.20
CA THR A 23 -7.03 -4.77 -7.64
C THR A 23 -8.30 -4.99 -8.45
N PRO A 24 -9.12 -6.06 -8.23
CA PRO A 24 -10.39 -6.23 -8.94
C PRO A 24 -11.41 -5.12 -8.65
N VAL A 25 -11.39 -4.53 -7.44
CA VAL A 25 -12.28 -3.42 -7.07
C VAL A 25 -11.90 -2.17 -7.84
N TRP A 26 -10.60 -1.85 -7.92
CA TRP A 26 -10.09 -0.74 -8.71
C TRP A 26 -10.34 -0.92 -10.20
N ALA A 27 -10.08 -2.12 -10.71
CA ALA A 27 -10.31 -2.46 -12.12
C ALA A 27 -11.79 -2.29 -12.54
N TYR A 28 -12.72 -2.32 -11.60
CA TYR A 28 -14.12 -2.02 -11.84
C TYR A 28 -14.45 -0.54 -11.61
N ALA A 29 -14.04 0.03 -10.48
CA ALA A 29 -14.54 1.32 -10.01
C ALA A 29 -14.07 2.50 -10.87
N GLN A 30 -12.81 2.53 -11.26
CA GLN A 30 -12.25 3.63 -12.07
C GLN A 30 -12.89 3.68 -13.48
N PRO A 31 -12.93 2.58 -14.28
CA PRO A 31 -13.63 2.57 -15.55
C PRO A 31 -15.12 2.88 -15.41
N GLU A 32 -15.79 2.39 -14.39
CA GLU A 32 -17.20 2.65 -14.12
C GLU A 32 -17.47 4.14 -13.89
N LEU A 33 -16.64 4.83 -13.09
CA LEU A 33 -16.73 6.27 -12.90
C LEU A 33 -16.66 7.01 -14.25
N LEU A 34 -15.60 6.72 -15.02
CA LEU A 34 -15.37 7.40 -16.30
C LEU A 34 -16.47 7.10 -17.31
N HIS A 35 -16.95 5.86 -17.37
CA HIS A 35 -18.07 5.48 -18.23
C HIS A 35 -19.38 6.22 -17.89
N ARG A 36 -19.69 6.44 -16.61
CA ARG A 36 -20.84 7.27 -16.19
C ARG A 36 -20.77 8.70 -16.73
N HIS A 37 -19.56 9.21 -16.94
CA HIS A 37 -19.30 10.52 -17.54
C HIS A 37 -19.09 10.47 -19.05
N GLY A 38 -19.35 9.33 -19.71
CA GLY A 38 -19.25 9.16 -21.16
C GLY A 38 -17.83 9.03 -21.70
N VAL A 39 -16.87 8.66 -20.85
CA VAL A 39 -15.47 8.42 -21.24
C VAL A 39 -15.19 6.91 -21.20
N ASP A 40 -14.88 6.34 -22.37
CA ASP A 40 -14.43 4.94 -22.46
C ASP A 40 -12.89 4.91 -22.40
N VAL A 41 -12.36 4.12 -21.49
CA VAL A 41 -10.92 4.00 -21.22
C VAL A 41 -10.46 2.56 -21.27
N THR A 42 -9.17 2.39 -21.52
CA THR A 42 -8.46 1.11 -21.40
C THR A 42 -7.66 1.06 -20.11
N VAL A 43 -7.22 -0.13 -19.71
CA VAL A 43 -6.36 -0.30 -18.53
C VAL A 43 -5.08 0.53 -18.63
N ASP A 44 -4.54 0.69 -19.84
CA ASP A 44 -3.30 1.45 -20.07
C ASP A 44 -3.46 2.96 -19.82
N ASP A 45 -4.68 3.49 -19.96
CA ASP A 45 -4.96 4.92 -19.74
C ASP A 45 -4.77 5.33 -18.27
N PHE A 46 -4.87 4.39 -17.33
CA PHE A 46 -4.68 4.62 -15.89
C PHE A 46 -3.22 4.63 -15.45
N ALA A 47 -2.30 4.05 -16.22
CA ALA A 47 -0.89 3.88 -15.82
C ALA A 47 -0.19 5.19 -15.43
N GLN A 48 -0.60 6.32 -16.04
CA GLN A 48 -0.04 7.63 -15.74
C GLN A 48 -0.49 8.19 -14.38
N PHE A 49 -1.57 7.69 -13.81
CA PHE A 49 -2.18 8.20 -12.57
C PHE A 49 -1.88 7.34 -11.33
N GLU A 50 -1.40 6.10 -11.49
CA GLU A 50 -1.20 5.11 -10.41
C GLU A 50 -0.36 5.59 -9.22
N HIS A 51 0.48 6.59 -9.44
CA HIS A 51 1.36 7.12 -8.40
C HIS A 51 0.73 8.25 -7.58
N LEU A 52 -0.41 8.76 -8.01
CA LEU A 52 -1.11 9.89 -7.38
C LEU A 52 -1.89 9.44 -6.12
N SER A 53 -2.28 10.40 -5.29
CA SER A 53 -3.36 10.20 -4.33
C SER A 53 -4.69 10.10 -5.07
N LEU A 54 -5.73 9.53 -4.43
CA LEU A 54 -7.04 9.44 -5.08
C LEU A 54 -7.63 10.81 -5.39
N GLU A 55 -7.39 11.80 -4.53
CA GLU A 55 -7.81 13.18 -4.74
C GLU A 55 -7.13 13.79 -5.96
N ASP A 56 -5.80 13.63 -6.07
CA ASP A 56 -5.03 14.13 -7.21
C ASP A 56 -5.39 13.38 -8.50
N GLU A 57 -5.67 12.09 -8.41
CA GLU A 57 -6.11 11.27 -9.55
C GLU A 57 -7.47 11.75 -10.08
N CYS A 58 -8.45 12.00 -9.21
CA CYS A 58 -9.75 12.53 -9.60
C CYS A 58 -9.64 13.95 -10.20
N GLN A 59 -8.76 14.79 -9.67
CA GLN A 59 -8.47 16.08 -10.28
C GLN A 59 -7.85 15.91 -11.67
N ALA A 60 -6.92 14.97 -11.82
CA ALA A 60 -6.31 14.67 -13.12
C ALA A 60 -7.33 14.12 -14.14
N TYR A 61 -8.34 13.36 -13.71
CA TYR A 61 -9.45 12.94 -14.58
C TYR A 61 -10.27 14.13 -15.07
N HIS A 62 -10.60 15.08 -14.16
CA HIS A 62 -11.28 16.32 -14.54
C HIS A 62 -10.45 17.10 -15.58
N ASP A 63 -9.16 17.30 -15.32
CA ASP A 63 -8.28 18.09 -16.19
C ASP A 63 -8.04 17.43 -17.55
N THR A 64 -7.98 16.08 -17.59
CA THR A 64 -7.68 15.32 -18.80
C THR A 64 -8.89 15.18 -19.72
N TRP A 65 -10.06 14.90 -19.14
CA TRP A 65 -11.27 14.57 -19.91
C TRP A 65 -12.41 15.59 -19.79
N GLY A 66 -12.24 16.64 -18.96
CA GLY A 66 -13.26 17.69 -18.77
C GLY A 66 -14.56 17.19 -18.15
N ILE A 67 -14.49 16.12 -17.36
CA ILE A 67 -15.64 15.46 -16.73
C ILE A 67 -15.88 15.95 -15.29
N GLY A 68 -17.10 15.83 -14.79
CA GLY A 68 -17.52 16.34 -13.49
C GLY A 68 -17.42 17.85 -13.40
N ALA A 69 -17.92 18.46 -12.33
CA ALA A 69 -17.75 19.89 -12.07
C ALA A 69 -16.33 20.24 -11.60
N ASN A 70 -15.67 19.29 -10.91
CA ASN A 70 -14.29 19.37 -10.40
C ASN A 70 -13.83 18.00 -9.91
N GLY A 71 -12.55 17.87 -9.51
CA GLY A 71 -11.99 16.63 -8.98
C GLY A 71 -12.64 16.17 -7.66
N GLU A 72 -13.13 17.10 -6.82
CA GLU A 72 -13.79 16.75 -5.55
C GLU A 72 -15.14 16.02 -5.77
N GLU A 73 -15.89 16.38 -6.80
CA GLU A 73 -17.11 15.67 -7.20
C GLU A 73 -16.78 14.25 -7.64
N LEU A 74 -15.81 14.10 -8.52
CA LEU A 74 -15.34 12.79 -9.01
C LEU A 74 -14.80 11.90 -7.87
N TYR A 75 -14.07 12.51 -6.93
CA TYR A 75 -13.58 11.80 -5.73
C TYR A 75 -14.73 11.24 -4.89
N ARG A 76 -15.79 12.02 -4.67
CA ARG A 76 -16.97 11.54 -3.92
C ARG A 76 -17.68 10.41 -4.65
N GLU A 77 -17.89 10.56 -5.96
CA GLU A 77 -18.52 9.51 -6.77
C GLU A 77 -17.70 8.21 -6.79
N LEU A 78 -16.37 8.32 -6.97
CA LEU A 78 -15.48 7.15 -6.95
C LEU A 78 -15.44 6.49 -5.56
N SER A 79 -15.42 7.28 -4.49
CA SER A 79 -15.48 6.78 -3.13
C SER A 79 -16.75 5.99 -2.86
N ASP A 80 -17.90 6.45 -3.35
CA ASP A 80 -19.19 5.76 -3.22
C ASP A 80 -19.19 4.40 -3.97
N ILE A 81 -18.52 4.34 -5.14
CA ILE A 81 -18.35 3.08 -5.89
C ILE A 81 -17.45 2.11 -5.13
N LEU A 82 -16.37 2.62 -4.54
CA LEU A 82 -15.34 1.82 -3.87
C LEU A 82 -15.79 1.24 -2.52
N ILE A 83 -16.59 1.98 -1.73
CA ILE A 83 -16.83 1.70 -0.31
C ILE A 83 -17.38 0.29 -0.05
N ASP A 84 -18.32 -0.16 -0.89
CA ASP A 84 -18.90 -1.51 -0.77
C ASP A 84 -17.90 -2.60 -1.16
N GLY A 85 -17.09 -2.35 -2.19
CA GLY A 85 -16.05 -3.26 -2.63
C GLY A 85 -14.95 -3.47 -1.57
N TYR A 86 -14.46 -2.38 -1.00
CA TYR A 86 -13.36 -2.42 -0.03
C TYR A 86 -13.66 -3.19 1.24
N SER A 87 -14.90 -3.14 1.72
CA SER A 87 -15.32 -3.89 2.91
C SER A 87 -15.28 -5.42 2.73
N LYS A 88 -15.12 -5.91 1.51
CA LYS A 88 -15.21 -7.33 1.14
C LYS A 88 -13.92 -7.88 0.53
N VAL A 89 -12.88 -7.05 0.42
CA VAL A 89 -11.60 -7.51 -0.17
C VAL A 89 -10.94 -8.56 0.73
N PRO A 90 -10.49 -9.68 0.17
CA PRO A 90 -9.78 -10.68 0.96
C PRO A 90 -8.33 -10.24 1.25
N PRO A 91 -7.73 -10.68 2.37
CA PRO A 91 -6.31 -10.51 2.60
C PRO A 91 -5.49 -11.29 1.55
N ARG A 92 -4.27 -10.88 1.33
CA ARG A 92 -3.32 -11.63 0.48
C ARG A 92 -3.03 -13.00 1.07
N GLU A 93 -2.75 -13.96 0.19
CA GLU A 93 -2.48 -15.34 0.57
C GLU A 93 -1.31 -15.45 1.57
N GLY A 94 -1.52 -16.16 2.68
CA GLY A 94 -0.54 -16.36 3.75
C GLY A 94 -0.34 -15.15 4.67
N LEU A 95 -0.93 -13.99 4.37
CA LEU A 95 -0.70 -12.75 5.12
C LEU A 95 -1.06 -12.89 6.61
N LEU A 96 -2.22 -13.44 6.94
CA LEU A 96 -2.68 -13.51 8.34
C LEU A 96 -1.69 -14.27 9.22
N ALA A 97 -1.21 -15.42 8.77
CA ALA A 97 -0.22 -16.20 9.50
C ALA A 97 1.13 -15.46 9.67
N PHE A 98 1.52 -14.68 8.66
CA PHE A 98 2.71 -13.83 8.73
C PHE A 98 2.54 -12.69 9.76
N LEU A 99 1.40 -12.00 9.75
CA LEU A 99 1.10 -10.93 10.70
C LEU A 99 1.03 -11.45 12.15
N GLU A 100 0.46 -12.63 12.36
CA GLU A 100 0.45 -13.29 13.68
C GLU A 100 1.88 -13.54 14.20
N GLN A 101 2.76 -14.06 13.34
CA GLN A 101 4.17 -14.27 13.69
C GLN A 101 4.89 -12.95 13.98
N ALA A 102 4.69 -11.91 13.16
CA ALA A 102 5.29 -10.60 13.34
C ALA A 102 4.82 -9.95 14.66
N LYS A 103 3.52 -10.02 14.97
CA LYS A 103 2.94 -9.52 16.22
C LYS A 103 3.48 -10.28 17.43
N ALA A 104 3.56 -11.61 17.36
CA ALA A 104 4.11 -12.44 18.42
C ALA A 104 5.60 -12.17 18.69
N ALA A 105 6.34 -11.75 17.66
CA ALA A 105 7.73 -11.29 17.77
C ALA A 105 7.87 -9.85 18.30
N GLY A 106 6.76 -9.10 18.45
CA GLY A 106 6.77 -7.72 18.94
C GLY A 106 7.20 -6.69 17.90
N ILE A 107 6.99 -6.97 16.61
CA ILE A 107 7.32 -6.05 15.52
C ILE A 107 6.25 -4.97 15.42
N ALA A 108 6.67 -3.71 15.36
CA ALA A 108 5.79 -2.57 15.12
C ALA A 108 5.35 -2.56 13.64
N MET A 109 4.03 -2.43 13.41
CA MET A 109 3.44 -2.54 12.08
C MET A 109 2.48 -1.38 11.81
N CYS A 110 2.59 -0.76 10.65
CA CYS A 110 1.66 0.28 10.19
C CYS A 110 1.45 0.24 8.68
N VAL A 111 0.50 1.05 8.21
CA VAL A 111 0.20 1.18 6.77
C VAL A 111 0.69 2.52 6.24
N ALA A 112 1.26 2.52 5.02
CA ALA A 112 1.61 3.69 4.22
C ALA A 112 1.02 3.53 2.80
N THR A 113 0.05 4.37 2.43
CA THR A 113 -0.78 4.15 1.23
C THR A 113 -1.11 5.45 0.50
N SER A 114 -1.48 5.33 -0.78
CA SER A 114 -2.10 6.42 -1.55
C SER A 114 -3.63 6.46 -1.42
N THR A 115 -4.22 5.39 -0.89
CA THR A 115 -5.68 5.25 -0.73
C THR A 115 -6.16 6.00 0.53
N PRO A 116 -7.33 6.64 0.49
CA PRO A 116 -7.92 7.30 1.64
C PRO A 116 -8.05 6.40 2.87
N ALA A 117 -7.76 6.97 4.05
CA ALA A 117 -7.68 6.21 5.29
C ALA A 117 -8.97 5.46 5.66
N GLU A 118 -10.15 6.01 5.32
CA GLU A 118 -11.44 5.36 5.57
C GLU A 118 -11.61 4.07 4.75
N LEU A 119 -11.24 4.09 3.47
CA LEU A 119 -11.29 2.91 2.61
C LEU A 119 -10.33 1.84 3.12
N VAL A 120 -9.10 2.24 3.46
CA VAL A 120 -8.10 1.32 4.02
C VAL A 120 -8.58 0.69 5.33
N LYS A 121 -9.13 1.47 6.25
CA LYS A 121 -9.70 0.95 7.51
C LYS A 121 -10.84 -0.03 7.26
N SER A 122 -11.70 0.25 6.27
CA SER A 122 -12.77 -0.66 5.87
C SER A 122 -12.21 -1.99 5.34
N ALA A 123 -11.18 -1.94 4.48
CA ALA A 123 -10.51 -3.12 3.96
C ALA A 123 -9.82 -3.95 5.05
N LEU A 124 -9.08 -3.30 5.94
CA LEU A 124 -8.38 -3.98 7.05
C LEU A 124 -9.38 -4.68 7.98
N ALA A 125 -10.50 -4.01 8.32
CA ALA A 125 -11.55 -4.59 9.15
C ALA A 125 -12.25 -5.75 8.45
N GLY A 126 -12.61 -5.59 7.17
CA GLY A 126 -13.22 -6.64 6.35
C GLY A 126 -12.32 -7.88 6.19
N ALA A 127 -11.02 -7.66 6.04
CA ALA A 127 -10.01 -8.72 5.96
C ALA A 127 -9.63 -9.31 7.33
N GLY A 128 -10.09 -8.74 8.46
CA GLY A 128 -9.77 -9.19 9.82
C GLY A 128 -8.33 -8.94 10.26
N ILE A 129 -7.68 -7.91 9.68
CA ILE A 129 -6.27 -7.60 9.94
C ILE A 129 -6.03 -6.22 10.55
N ASP A 130 -7.07 -5.47 10.87
CA ASP A 130 -7.01 -4.14 11.50
C ASP A 130 -6.25 -4.13 12.82
N ALA A 131 -6.44 -5.18 13.65
CA ALA A 131 -5.79 -5.32 14.96
C ALA A 131 -4.25 -5.53 14.91
N TYR A 132 -3.68 -5.69 13.72
CA TYR A 132 -2.22 -5.80 13.53
C TYR A 132 -1.57 -4.47 13.19
N MET A 133 -2.33 -3.50 12.71
CA MET A 133 -1.82 -2.22 12.25
C MET A 133 -2.03 -1.14 13.32
N GLU A 134 -0.96 -0.43 13.68
CA GLU A 134 -1.03 0.61 14.71
C GLU A 134 -1.75 1.88 14.21
N PHE A 135 -1.58 2.19 12.94
CA PHE A 135 -2.23 3.31 12.24
C PHE A 135 -2.07 3.19 10.73
N VAL A 136 -2.80 4.06 10.02
CA VAL A 136 -2.67 4.30 8.58
C VAL A 136 -2.05 5.68 8.37
N THR A 137 -1.10 5.79 7.44
CA THR A 137 -0.52 7.05 6.96
C THR A 137 -0.78 7.15 5.46
N THR A 138 -1.29 8.28 5.00
CA THR A 138 -1.62 8.46 3.59
C THR A 138 -0.64 9.42 2.89
N THR A 139 -0.53 9.30 1.56
CA THR A 139 0.22 10.27 0.74
C THR A 139 -0.35 11.68 0.85
N GLY A 140 -1.68 11.83 1.06
CA GLY A 140 -2.30 13.12 1.34
C GLY A 140 -1.75 13.78 2.61
N GLU A 141 -1.55 13.00 3.70
CA GLU A 141 -0.92 13.49 4.93
C GLU A 141 0.58 13.79 4.74
N ALA A 142 1.28 13.04 3.89
CA ALA A 142 2.70 13.25 3.59
C ALA A 142 2.94 14.42 2.62
N GLY A 143 1.91 14.87 1.89
CA GLY A 143 1.97 15.99 0.95
C GLY A 143 2.64 15.66 -0.40
N ARG A 144 3.01 14.40 -0.65
CA ARG A 144 3.65 13.96 -1.91
C ARG A 144 3.25 12.53 -2.25
N SER A 145 3.21 12.23 -3.55
CA SER A 145 2.91 10.89 -4.06
C SER A 145 4.01 9.87 -3.72
N LYS A 146 3.71 8.57 -3.86
CA LYS A 146 4.66 7.45 -3.65
C LYS A 146 5.87 7.41 -4.61
N GLN A 147 5.93 8.29 -5.60
CA GLN A 147 7.18 8.52 -6.35
C GLN A 147 8.29 9.08 -5.46
N PHE A 148 7.94 9.59 -4.28
CA PHE A 148 8.81 10.10 -3.24
C PHE A 148 8.65 9.29 -1.96
N PRO A 149 9.67 9.21 -1.09
CA PRO A 149 9.64 8.36 0.09
C PRO A 149 8.84 8.94 1.28
N ASP A 150 8.30 10.13 1.15
CA ASP A 150 7.75 10.96 2.24
C ASP A 150 6.71 10.22 3.08
N VAL A 151 5.83 9.41 2.46
CA VAL A 151 4.81 8.64 3.19
C VAL A 151 5.43 7.54 4.08
N TYR A 152 6.48 6.88 3.62
CA TYR A 152 7.19 5.85 4.39
C TYR A 152 8.01 6.46 5.51
N GLU A 153 8.67 7.61 5.26
CA GLU A 153 9.40 8.36 6.27
C GLU A 153 8.47 8.91 7.36
N LEU A 154 7.30 9.42 6.96
CA LEU A 154 6.27 9.85 7.90
C LEU A 154 5.74 8.68 8.75
N ALA A 155 5.48 7.54 8.13
CA ALA A 155 5.03 6.34 8.83
C ALA A 155 6.09 5.85 9.85
N LEU A 156 7.37 5.78 9.44
CA LEU A 156 8.45 5.39 10.34
C LEU A 156 8.59 6.37 11.51
N ARG A 157 8.58 7.67 11.25
CA ARG A 157 8.67 8.69 12.30
C ARG A 157 7.53 8.54 13.31
N ARG A 158 6.28 8.32 12.88
CA ARG A 158 5.12 8.08 13.76
C ARG A 158 5.28 6.82 14.62
N LEU A 159 5.82 5.74 14.06
CA LEU A 159 6.15 4.54 14.85
C LEU A 159 7.21 4.85 15.92
N GLU A 160 8.28 5.55 15.54
CA GLU A 160 9.35 5.92 16.47
C GLU A 160 8.86 6.81 17.61
N GLU A 161 8.02 7.80 17.31
CA GLU A 161 7.38 8.67 18.29
C GLU A 161 6.49 7.86 19.25
N ARG A 162 5.71 6.92 18.72
CA ARG A 162 4.81 6.08 19.50
C ARG A 162 5.53 5.10 20.43
N HIS A 163 6.64 4.52 19.94
CA HIS A 163 7.44 3.55 20.70
C HIS A 163 8.52 4.22 21.58
N GLY A 164 8.80 5.51 21.37
CA GLY A 164 9.80 6.26 22.14
C GLY A 164 11.25 5.88 21.84
N HIS A 165 11.51 5.21 20.71
CA HIS A 165 12.86 4.83 20.28
C HIS A 165 12.97 4.77 18.75
N LYS A 166 14.20 4.78 18.24
CA LYS A 166 14.50 4.56 16.83
C LYS A 166 14.53 3.09 16.49
N PHE A 167 14.03 2.75 15.29
CA PHE A 167 14.18 1.41 14.75
C PHE A 167 15.53 1.30 14.02
N GLU A 168 16.23 0.18 14.24
CA GLU A 168 17.51 -0.10 13.56
C GLU A 168 17.31 -0.49 12.10
N ARG A 169 16.11 -1.01 11.79
CA ARG A 169 15.72 -1.42 10.44
C ARG A 169 14.22 -1.22 10.23
N ALA A 170 13.87 -0.68 9.08
CA ALA A 170 12.49 -0.63 8.63
C ALA A 170 12.35 -1.32 7.27
N TRP A 171 11.35 -2.17 7.16
CA TRP A 171 10.96 -2.84 5.92
C TRP A 171 9.72 -2.19 5.34
N VAL A 172 9.76 -1.87 4.05
CA VAL A 172 8.60 -1.48 3.26
C VAL A 172 8.14 -2.69 2.46
N PHE A 173 6.86 -3.01 2.56
CA PHE A 173 6.18 -4.05 1.79
C PHE A 173 5.34 -3.38 0.73
N GLU A 174 5.56 -3.70 -0.53
CA GLU A 174 5.04 -2.95 -1.68
C GLU A 174 4.91 -3.83 -2.92
N ASP A 175 3.87 -3.62 -3.71
CA ASP A 175 3.70 -4.24 -5.03
C ASP A 175 4.09 -3.30 -6.17
N ALA A 176 3.99 -1.97 -5.95
CA ALA A 176 4.25 -0.95 -6.95
C ALA A 176 5.74 -0.60 -7.07
N VAL A 177 6.26 -0.67 -8.31
CA VAL A 177 7.69 -0.41 -8.62
C VAL A 177 8.12 0.99 -8.21
N PHE A 178 7.26 2.02 -8.36
CA PHE A 178 7.60 3.38 -7.95
C PHE A 178 7.76 3.50 -6.42
N GLY A 179 6.91 2.80 -5.63
CA GLY A 179 7.02 2.75 -4.18
C GLY A 179 8.27 1.99 -3.72
N LEU A 180 8.59 0.86 -4.35
CA LEU A 180 9.84 0.13 -4.11
C LEU A 180 11.08 0.99 -4.39
N LYS A 181 11.09 1.73 -5.50
CA LYS A 181 12.19 2.63 -5.85
C LYS A 181 12.33 3.76 -4.85
N SER A 182 11.25 4.48 -4.56
CA SER A 182 11.29 5.65 -3.68
C SER A 182 11.69 5.27 -2.26
N SER A 183 11.10 4.22 -1.68
CA SER A 183 11.48 3.74 -0.35
C SER A 183 12.95 3.29 -0.29
N GLY A 184 13.45 2.65 -1.36
CA GLY A 184 14.87 2.29 -1.47
C GLY A 184 15.82 3.49 -1.46
N THR A 185 15.45 4.64 -2.04
CA THR A 185 16.27 5.87 -2.01
C THR A 185 16.41 6.45 -0.60
N ALA A 186 15.42 6.19 0.27
CA ALA A 186 15.43 6.60 1.68
C ALA A 186 16.07 5.56 2.62
N GLY A 187 16.63 4.48 2.07
CA GLY A 187 17.37 3.47 2.84
C GLY A 187 16.51 2.38 3.47
N PHE A 188 15.20 2.33 3.16
CA PHE A 188 14.34 1.23 3.59
C PHE A 188 14.75 -0.08 2.92
N LYS A 189 14.66 -1.19 3.67
CA LYS A 189 14.64 -2.52 3.08
C LYS A 189 13.27 -2.80 2.48
N ARG A 190 13.22 -3.59 1.40
CA ARG A 190 12.01 -3.73 0.59
C ARG A 190 11.65 -5.19 0.38
N VAL A 191 10.40 -5.52 0.72
CA VAL A 191 9.76 -6.75 0.28
C VAL A 191 8.86 -6.40 -0.90
N GLY A 192 9.24 -6.85 -2.09
CA GLY A 192 8.42 -6.71 -3.30
C GLY A 192 7.41 -7.84 -3.41
N ILE A 193 6.13 -7.51 -3.45
CA ILE A 193 5.03 -8.46 -3.56
C ILE A 193 4.46 -8.40 -4.96
N TYR A 194 4.49 -9.53 -5.67
CA TYR A 194 3.88 -9.57 -7.00
C TYR A 194 2.38 -9.79 -6.90
N ASP A 195 1.62 -8.85 -7.43
CA ASP A 195 0.19 -9.03 -7.67
C ASP A 195 -0.05 -9.45 -9.12
N PRO A 196 -0.55 -10.68 -9.39
CA PRO A 196 -0.82 -11.15 -10.74
C PRO A 196 -2.00 -10.41 -11.43
N HIS A 197 -2.81 -9.70 -10.65
CA HIS A 197 -3.93 -8.87 -11.13
C HIS A 197 -3.55 -7.39 -11.26
N GLY A 198 -2.38 -7.01 -10.71
CA GLY A 198 -1.83 -5.66 -10.79
C GLY A 198 -1.23 -5.36 -12.16
N ARG A 199 -0.85 -4.10 -12.35
CA ARG A 199 -0.27 -3.60 -13.62
C ARG A 199 1.25 -3.75 -13.68
N MET A 200 1.92 -4.03 -12.55
CA MET A 200 3.37 -4.12 -12.48
C MET A 200 3.87 -5.44 -13.06
N LYS A 201 4.93 -5.37 -13.87
CA LYS A 201 5.57 -6.59 -14.39
C LYS A 201 6.34 -7.29 -13.27
N ARG A 202 6.21 -8.62 -13.21
CA ARG A 202 6.87 -9.47 -12.22
C ARG A 202 8.37 -9.21 -12.09
N ASP A 203 9.05 -9.09 -13.23
CA ASP A 203 10.51 -8.88 -13.27
C ASP A 203 10.89 -7.48 -12.80
N ASP A 204 10.05 -6.47 -13.04
CA ASP A 204 10.29 -5.10 -12.56
C ASP A 204 10.13 -5.01 -11.03
N VAL A 205 9.12 -5.68 -10.45
CA VAL A 205 8.99 -5.78 -8.98
C VAL A 205 10.20 -6.48 -8.39
N ARG A 206 10.60 -7.64 -8.96
CA ARG A 206 11.77 -8.41 -8.52
C ARG A 206 13.08 -7.61 -8.59
N ALA A 207 13.25 -6.81 -9.62
CA ALA A 207 14.47 -6.03 -9.83
C ALA A 207 14.61 -4.83 -8.86
N ASN A 208 13.52 -4.42 -8.20
CA ASN A 208 13.48 -3.22 -7.36
C ASN A 208 13.27 -3.51 -5.85
N CYS A 209 13.42 -4.75 -5.39
CA CYS A 209 13.28 -5.13 -4.00
C CYS A 209 14.47 -5.95 -3.48
N ASP A 210 14.61 -6.03 -2.17
CA ASP A 210 15.63 -6.83 -1.49
C ASP A 210 15.18 -8.29 -1.31
N ILE A 211 13.86 -8.49 -1.13
CA ILE A 211 13.21 -9.81 -1.08
C ILE A 211 11.97 -9.75 -1.96
N PHE A 212 11.84 -10.72 -2.84
CA PHE A 212 10.69 -10.86 -3.74
C PHE A 212 9.82 -12.04 -3.32
N ILE A 213 8.50 -11.80 -3.25
CA ILE A 213 7.50 -12.84 -3.01
C ILE A 213 6.30 -12.72 -3.97
N ASP A 214 5.58 -13.80 -4.16
CA ASP A 214 4.26 -13.87 -4.81
C ASP A 214 3.16 -14.33 -3.84
N SER A 215 3.54 -14.82 -2.65
CA SER A 215 2.66 -15.16 -1.52
C SER A 215 3.41 -14.99 -0.22
N TYR A 216 2.74 -14.54 0.84
CA TYR A 216 3.32 -14.46 2.19
C TYR A 216 3.68 -15.81 2.78
N GLU A 217 3.12 -16.91 2.27
CA GLU A 217 3.51 -18.28 2.65
C GLU A 217 5.00 -18.57 2.40
N LYS A 218 5.61 -17.86 1.45
CA LYS A 218 7.03 -17.99 1.08
C LYS A 218 7.95 -17.04 1.84
N LEU A 219 7.38 -16.20 2.72
CA LEU A 219 8.14 -15.20 3.46
C LEU A 219 8.49 -15.72 4.87
N ASP A 220 9.78 -15.96 5.09
CA ASP A 220 10.30 -16.34 6.39
C ASP A 220 10.64 -15.09 7.23
N LEU A 221 9.96 -14.92 8.37
CA LEU A 221 10.21 -13.84 9.31
C LEU A 221 11.66 -13.84 9.82
N ALA A 222 12.25 -15.01 10.05
CA ALA A 222 13.64 -15.12 10.50
C ALA A 222 14.61 -14.53 9.48
N ARG A 223 14.33 -14.68 8.18
CA ARG A 223 15.12 -14.09 7.10
C ARG A 223 15.06 -12.55 7.12
N LEU A 224 13.89 -11.95 7.41
CA LEU A 224 13.77 -10.49 7.53
C LEU A 224 14.56 -9.96 8.74
N LEU A 225 14.53 -10.68 9.85
CA LEU A 225 15.22 -10.27 11.07
C LEU A 225 16.75 -10.43 11.00
N SER A 226 17.24 -11.42 10.26
CA SER A 226 18.68 -11.71 10.09
C SER A 226 19.28 -11.13 8.80
N PHE A 227 18.54 -10.34 8.05
CA PHE A 227 18.98 -9.83 6.74
C PHE A 227 20.19 -8.89 6.88
N GLU A 228 21.30 -9.30 6.31
CA GLU A 228 22.57 -8.55 6.21
C GLU A 228 22.74 -8.14 4.74
N GLY A 229 22.09 -7.06 4.29
CA GLY A 229 22.15 -6.60 2.91
C GLY A 229 22.55 -5.15 2.78
#